data_17c7ac09a78d782364ed6049b6c6fe8e
#
_entry.id   17c7ac09a78d782364ed6049b6c6fe8e
#
_cell.length_a   1.000
_cell.length_b   1.000
_cell.length_c   1.000
_cell.angle_alpha   90.00
_cell.angle_beta   90.00
_cell.angle_gamma   90.00
#
_symmetry.space_group_name_H-M   'P 1'
#
loop_
_entity.id
_entity.type
_entity.pdbx_description
1 polymer ?
#
loop_
_entity_poly.entity_id
_entity_poly.type
_entity_poly.pdbx_seq_one_letter_code
_entity_poly.pdbx_strand_id
1 'polypeptide(L)'
;MLRHYLHILKGELKLKRTIVKIDEEKCNGCGACAAACQEGAIAMIGGKAKLIRDDYCDGLGNCLPACPADAISFEEREAAAYDHEAVLAHMAARKAASLMPTEAPSPKPEFTGCPGSMSRTITHASAPASNNAAIPGHTAPVSMESRLSQWPVQIKLVPVRAPYFDGAKLLVAADCTAYAYGNFHNDFIDGHVTLIGCPKLDSVDYSEKLTEIIRNNDIQSVTVVRMEVPCCGGIEAAVKNALMASGKFIPWQVYTIGTDGRILK
;
A
#
# COMPACT_ATOMS: atom_id res chain seq x y z
N MET A 1 9.18 -45.20 27.26
CA MET A 1 9.64 -44.26 28.30
C MET A 1 10.70 -43.24 27.85
N LEU A 2 11.28 -43.31 26.64
CA LEU A 2 12.31 -42.35 26.19
C LEU A 2 11.75 -41.06 25.52
N ARG A 3 10.50 -41.05 25.10
CA ARG A 3 9.89 -39.85 24.42
C ARG A 3 9.47 -38.74 25.38
N HIS A 4 9.30 -39.00 26.65
CA HIS A 4 8.90 -38.02 27.67
C HIS A 4 10.08 -37.24 28.26
N TYR A 5 11.31 -37.74 28.11
CA TYR A 5 12.51 -37.09 28.65
C TYR A 5 13.12 -36.02 27.73
N LEU A 6 12.80 -36.05 26.43
CA LEU A 6 13.29 -35.04 25.45
C LEU A 6 12.52 -33.72 25.49
N HIS A 7 11.32 -33.69 26.10
CA HIS A 7 10.51 -32.47 26.20
C HIS A 7 10.90 -31.54 27.35
N ILE A 8 11.67 -32.05 28.32
CA ILE A 8 12.06 -31.28 29.52
C ILE A 8 13.39 -30.55 29.35
N LEU A 9 14.19 -30.84 28.30
CA LEU A 9 15.49 -30.21 28.05
C LEU A 9 15.45 -29.09 26.98
N LYS A 10 14.30 -28.74 26.40
CA LYS A 10 14.13 -27.59 25.47
C LYS A 10 13.75 -26.29 26.17
N GLY A 11 13.61 -26.28 27.49
CA GLY A 11 13.32 -25.09 28.28
C GLY A 11 14.62 -24.54 28.90
N GLU A 12 14.99 -23.31 28.46
CA GLU A 12 15.84 -22.36 29.20
C GLU A 12 17.37 -22.41 28.99
N LEU A 13 17.87 -22.54 27.76
CA LEU A 13 19.19 -21.95 27.51
C LEU A 13 18.99 -20.42 27.31
N LYS A 14 19.09 -19.65 28.39
CA LYS A 14 19.18 -18.21 28.32
C LYS A 14 20.57 -17.84 27.82
N LEU A 15 20.60 -17.16 26.68
CA LEU A 15 21.81 -16.68 26.07
C LEU A 15 21.81 -15.13 26.13
N LYS A 16 22.99 -14.56 26.31
CA LYS A 16 23.14 -13.11 26.16
C LYS A 16 22.96 -12.75 24.67
N ARG A 17 21.89 -12.03 24.32
CA ARG A 17 21.51 -11.74 22.95
C ARG A 17 21.17 -10.26 22.79
N THR A 18 21.45 -9.75 21.61
CA THR A 18 20.97 -8.43 21.17
C THR A 18 19.53 -8.58 20.71
N ILE A 19 18.62 -7.87 21.34
CA ILE A 19 17.17 -7.90 21.06
C ILE A 19 16.69 -6.46 20.92
N VAL A 20 15.65 -6.24 20.14
CA VAL A 20 15.03 -4.91 20.02
C VAL A 20 14.26 -4.56 21.30
N LYS A 21 14.45 -3.33 21.75
CA LYS A 21 13.70 -2.70 22.84
C LYS A 21 12.84 -1.60 22.24
N ILE A 22 11.56 -1.59 22.57
CA ILE A 22 10.60 -0.57 22.12
C ILE A 22 10.25 0.32 23.31
N ASP A 23 10.49 1.62 23.13
CA ASP A 23 10.08 2.65 24.08
C ASP A 23 8.61 3.00 23.82
N GLU A 24 7.74 2.56 24.73
CA GLU A 24 6.30 2.78 24.60
C GLU A 24 5.91 4.25 24.72
N GLU A 25 6.69 5.08 25.42
CA GLU A 25 6.41 6.51 25.57
C GLU A 25 6.68 7.27 24.25
N LYS A 26 7.77 6.93 23.57
CA LYS A 26 8.12 7.50 22.26
C LYS A 26 7.28 6.92 21.12
N CYS A 27 6.76 5.69 21.27
CA CYS A 27 5.99 5.03 20.24
C CYS A 27 4.69 5.79 19.93
N ASN A 28 4.50 6.22 18.69
CA ASN A 28 3.29 6.90 18.22
C ASN A 28 2.19 5.96 17.69
N GLY A 29 2.42 4.64 17.75
CA GLY A 29 1.43 3.64 17.33
C GLY A 29 1.28 3.44 15.82
N CYS A 30 2.20 3.92 14.99
CA CYS A 30 2.07 3.86 13.52
C CYS A 30 2.14 2.46 12.91
N GLY A 31 2.64 1.44 13.62
CA GLY A 31 2.70 0.05 13.17
C GLY A 31 3.80 -0.27 12.15
N ALA A 32 4.58 0.71 11.69
CA ALA A 32 5.60 0.51 10.65
C ALA A 32 6.64 -0.56 11.03
N CYS A 33 7.06 -0.61 12.30
CA CYS A 33 7.99 -1.62 12.81
C CYS A 33 7.40 -3.04 12.82
N ALA A 34 6.11 -3.18 13.10
CA ALA A 34 5.43 -4.47 13.06
C ALA A 34 5.30 -5.00 11.62
N ALA A 35 5.13 -4.10 10.65
CA ALA A 35 5.12 -4.44 9.24
C ALA A 35 6.52 -4.77 8.69
N ALA A 36 7.58 -4.12 9.20
CA ALA A 36 8.96 -4.34 8.80
C ALA A 36 9.61 -5.57 9.45
N CYS A 37 9.02 -6.12 10.51
CA CYS A 37 9.54 -7.32 11.18
C CYS A 37 9.20 -8.56 10.36
N GLN A 38 10.20 -9.18 9.75
CA GLN A 38 10.04 -10.36 8.91
C GLN A 38 9.61 -11.60 9.73
N GLU A 39 10.04 -11.70 10.97
CA GLU A 39 9.73 -12.78 11.90
C GLU A 39 8.36 -12.60 12.58
N GLY A 40 7.71 -11.44 12.40
CA GLY A 40 6.45 -11.14 13.08
C GLY A 40 6.57 -11.06 14.60
N ALA A 41 7.79 -10.76 15.11
CA ALA A 41 8.08 -10.67 16.54
C ALA A 41 7.47 -9.43 17.21
N ILE A 42 7.04 -8.44 16.42
CA ILE A 42 6.43 -7.20 16.93
C ILE A 42 4.94 -7.20 16.61
N ALA A 43 4.11 -6.92 17.62
CA ALA A 43 2.67 -6.72 17.46
C ALA A 43 2.23 -5.36 18.01
N MET A 44 1.08 -4.90 17.51
CA MET A 44 0.41 -3.71 18.05
C MET A 44 -0.56 -4.12 19.16
N ILE A 45 -0.28 -3.68 20.39
CA ILE A 45 -1.07 -4.00 21.57
C ILE A 45 -1.43 -2.70 22.28
N GLY A 46 -2.73 -2.41 22.40
CA GLY A 46 -3.19 -1.16 23.03
C GLY A 46 -2.73 0.11 22.30
N GLY A 47 -2.58 0.05 20.97
CA GLY A 47 -2.11 1.18 20.16
C GLY A 47 -0.61 1.44 20.20
N LYS A 48 0.18 0.57 20.83
CA LYS A 48 1.64 0.65 20.94
C LYS A 48 2.29 -0.60 20.37
N ALA A 49 3.48 -0.45 19.77
CA ALA A 49 4.26 -1.59 19.34
C ALA A 49 4.89 -2.30 20.54
N LYS A 50 4.82 -3.62 20.58
CA LYS A 50 5.43 -4.46 21.61
C LYS A 50 6.10 -5.67 21.00
N LEU A 51 7.24 -6.06 21.56
CA LEU A 51 7.86 -7.35 21.27
C LEU A 51 7.01 -8.46 21.92
N ILE A 52 6.54 -9.43 21.12
CA ILE A 52 5.63 -10.48 21.61
C ILE A 52 6.41 -11.53 22.41
N ARG A 53 7.57 -11.93 21.88
CA ARG A 53 8.45 -12.93 22.47
C ARG A 53 9.90 -12.64 22.07
N ASP A 54 10.83 -12.86 23.01
CA ASP A 54 12.25 -12.63 22.78
C ASP A 54 12.87 -13.61 21.77
N ASP A 55 12.41 -14.86 21.80
CA ASP A 55 12.86 -15.94 20.93
C ASP A 55 12.35 -15.82 19.47
N TYR A 56 11.44 -14.89 19.20
CA TYR A 56 11.02 -14.54 17.83
C TYR A 56 11.89 -13.45 17.20
N CYS A 57 12.59 -12.66 18.00
CA CYS A 57 13.47 -11.61 17.50
C CYS A 57 14.82 -12.20 17.07
N ASP A 58 15.20 -12.03 15.80
CA ASP A 58 16.51 -12.44 15.27
C ASP A 58 17.65 -11.48 15.64
N GLY A 59 17.32 -10.25 16.04
CA GLY A 59 18.29 -9.21 16.39
C GLY A 59 18.88 -8.46 15.18
N LEU A 60 18.37 -8.68 13.95
CA LEU A 60 18.89 -7.99 12.74
C LEU A 60 18.47 -6.52 12.63
N GLY A 61 17.39 -6.12 13.31
CA GLY A 61 17.01 -4.73 13.46
C GLY A 61 16.36 -4.07 12.25
N ASN A 62 15.77 -4.82 11.34
CA ASN A 62 15.01 -4.30 10.18
C ASN A 62 13.88 -3.33 10.58
N CYS A 63 13.41 -3.42 11.81
CA CYS A 63 12.40 -2.53 12.38
C CYS A 63 12.93 -1.15 12.80
N LEU A 64 14.24 -0.97 13.04
CA LEU A 64 14.82 0.30 13.49
C LEU A 64 14.64 1.42 12.46
N PRO A 65 15.08 1.27 11.20
CA PRO A 65 14.93 2.33 10.20
C PRO A 65 13.47 2.58 9.82
N ALA A 66 12.58 1.66 10.14
CA ALA A 66 11.16 1.81 9.85
C ALA A 66 10.42 2.66 10.90
N CYS A 67 11.05 2.99 12.04
CA CYS A 67 10.40 3.73 13.11
C CYS A 67 10.55 5.25 12.93
N PRO A 68 9.49 6.01 12.55
CA PRO A 68 9.60 7.45 12.36
C PRO A 68 9.73 8.24 13.69
N ALA A 69 9.44 7.60 14.82
CA ALA A 69 9.51 8.19 16.15
C ALA A 69 10.81 7.87 16.90
N ASP A 70 11.72 7.14 16.27
CA ASP A 70 12.98 6.67 16.87
C ASP A 70 12.74 5.99 18.25
N ALA A 71 11.69 5.20 18.34
CA ALA A 71 11.25 4.53 19.56
C ALA A 71 11.87 3.14 19.72
N ILE A 72 12.76 2.69 18.81
CA ILE A 72 13.33 1.35 18.81
C ILE A 72 14.84 1.44 18.97
N SER A 73 15.36 0.64 19.87
CA SER A 73 16.80 0.52 20.13
C SER A 73 17.19 -0.93 20.31
N PHE A 74 18.49 -1.22 20.33
CA PHE A 74 19.00 -2.53 20.73
C PHE A 74 19.29 -2.57 22.22
N GLU A 75 19.01 -3.72 22.82
CA GLU A 75 19.36 -4.05 24.18
C GLU A 75 20.03 -5.44 24.24
N GLU A 76 21.16 -5.55 24.90
CA GLU A 76 21.75 -6.84 25.23
C GLU A 76 21.18 -7.35 26.54
N ARG A 77 20.47 -8.48 26.50
CA ARG A 77 19.91 -9.11 27.70
C ARG A 77 19.93 -10.64 27.59
N GLU A 78 19.78 -11.29 28.73
CA GLU A 78 19.56 -12.73 28.78
C GLU A 78 18.17 -13.06 28.26
N ALA A 79 18.10 -13.83 27.17
CA ALA A 79 16.86 -14.22 26.51
C ALA A 79 16.96 -15.65 25.99
N ALA A 80 15.81 -16.27 25.72
CA ALA A 80 15.75 -17.56 25.06
C ALA A 80 16.43 -17.50 23.68
N ALA A 81 17.03 -18.61 23.26
CA ALA A 81 17.62 -18.74 21.93
C ALA A 81 16.55 -18.48 20.86
N TYR A 82 16.98 -17.92 19.71
CA TYR A 82 16.08 -17.71 18.57
C TYR A 82 15.49 -19.05 18.10
N ASP A 83 14.18 -19.13 18.04
CA ASP A 83 13.44 -20.33 17.64
C ASP A 83 12.81 -20.14 16.25
N HIS A 84 13.58 -20.48 15.23
CA HIS A 84 13.13 -20.37 13.84
C HIS A 84 11.89 -21.22 13.54
N GLU A 85 11.76 -22.39 14.15
CA GLU A 85 10.63 -23.29 13.94
C GLU A 85 9.33 -22.69 14.52
N ALA A 86 9.43 -22.10 15.73
CA ALA A 86 8.32 -21.40 16.36
C ALA A 86 7.92 -20.13 15.58
N VAL A 87 8.88 -19.40 15.00
CA VAL A 87 8.61 -18.26 14.11
C VAL A 87 7.85 -18.69 12.87
N LEU A 88 8.29 -19.75 12.18
CA LEU A 88 7.58 -20.26 11.00
C LEU A 88 6.15 -20.71 11.33
N ALA A 89 5.96 -21.40 12.46
CA ALA A 89 4.63 -21.80 12.92
C ALA A 89 3.73 -20.60 13.23
N HIS A 90 4.29 -19.57 13.88
CA HIS A 90 3.58 -18.32 14.18
C HIS A 90 3.16 -17.58 12.90
N MET A 91 4.06 -17.44 11.94
CA MET A 91 3.77 -16.80 10.66
C MET A 91 2.73 -17.56 9.85
N ALA A 92 2.79 -18.90 9.83
CA ALA A 92 1.80 -19.76 9.20
C ALA A 92 0.42 -19.61 9.87
N ALA A 93 0.35 -19.56 11.20
CA ALA A 93 -0.89 -19.34 11.94
C ALA A 93 -1.51 -17.95 11.65
N ARG A 94 -0.70 -16.89 11.58
CA ARG A 94 -1.16 -15.56 11.20
C ARG A 94 -1.72 -15.54 9.78
N LYS A 95 -1.06 -16.20 8.83
CA LYS A 95 -1.52 -16.32 7.45
C LYS A 95 -2.83 -17.13 7.37
N ALA A 96 -2.96 -18.20 8.12
CA ALA A 96 -4.19 -19.00 8.19
C ALA A 96 -5.35 -18.21 8.82
N ALA A 97 -5.10 -17.46 9.90
CA ALA A 97 -6.10 -16.61 10.53
C ALA A 97 -6.62 -15.49 9.61
N SER A 98 -5.78 -15.00 8.69
CA SER A 98 -6.22 -14.01 7.68
C SER A 98 -7.01 -14.61 6.51
N LEU A 99 -7.07 -15.95 6.40
CA LEU A 99 -7.78 -16.68 5.33
C LEU A 99 -9.11 -17.28 5.77
N MET A 100 -9.48 -17.22 7.07
CA MET A 100 -10.77 -17.73 7.53
C MET A 100 -11.88 -16.69 7.32
N PRO A 101 -13.00 -17.02 6.63
CA PRO A 101 -14.16 -16.16 6.58
C PRO A 101 -14.81 -16.15 7.97
N THR A 102 -14.79 -15.06 8.67
CA THR A 102 -15.60 -14.84 9.86
C THR A 102 -17.01 -14.39 9.44
N GLU A 103 -17.95 -15.32 9.40
CA GLU A 103 -19.37 -14.99 9.42
C GLU A 103 -19.79 -14.65 10.86
N ALA A 104 -19.92 -13.37 11.15
CA ALA A 104 -20.85 -12.80 12.14
C ALA A 104 -20.91 -11.27 11.94
N PRO A 105 -22.06 -10.61 12.06
CA PRO A 105 -22.15 -9.17 11.97
C PRO A 105 -21.56 -8.56 13.25
N SER A 106 -20.27 -8.31 13.26
CA SER A 106 -19.62 -7.53 14.30
C SER A 106 -19.64 -6.05 13.92
N PRO A 107 -19.63 -5.13 14.92
CA PRO A 107 -19.59 -3.69 14.66
C PRO A 107 -18.40 -3.38 13.75
N LYS A 108 -18.60 -2.45 12.80
CA LYS A 108 -17.59 -2.02 11.83
C LYS A 108 -16.24 -1.88 12.53
N PRO A 109 -15.18 -2.60 12.08
CA PRO A 109 -13.87 -2.43 12.68
C PRO A 109 -13.46 -0.97 12.50
N GLU A 110 -13.22 -0.26 13.59
CA GLU A 110 -12.54 1.03 13.52
C GLU A 110 -11.19 0.79 12.87
N PHE A 111 -11.01 1.40 11.72
CA PHE A 111 -9.79 1.30 10.94
C PHE A 111 -8.63 1.91 11.74
N THR A 112 -7.72 1.08 12.23
CA THR A 112 -6.56 1.49 13.02
C THR A 112 -5.32 1.80 12.18
N GLY A 113 -5.45 1.81 10.84
CA GLY A 113 -4.36 2.14 9.92
C GLY A 113 -4.17 3.65 9.71
N CYS A 114 -3.12 4.02 8.96
CA CYS A 114 -2.91 5.41 8.55
C CYS A 114 -4.12 5.91 7.73
N PRO A 115 -4.75 7.06 8.08
CA PRO A 115 -5.90 7.58 7.35
C PRO A 115 -5.66 7.76 5.85
N GLY A 116 -4.41 7.95 5.43
CA GLY A 116 -4.01 8.10 4.03
C GLY A 116 -4.11 6.82 3.19
N SER A 117 -4.15 5.63 3.82
CA SER A 117 -4.31 4.34 3.12
C SER A 117 -5.73 3.77 3.18
N MET A 118 -6.69 4.48 3.80
CA MET A 118 -8.09 4.07 3.79
C MET A 118 -8.66 4.10 2.38
N SER A 119 -9.18 2.95 1.92
CA SER A 119 -9.88 2.87 0.64
C SER A 119 -11.26 3.52 0.75
N ARG A 120 -11.56 4.46 -0.14
CA ARG A 120 -12.86 5.13 -0.21
C ARG A 120 -13.20 5.58 -1.63
N THR A 121 -14.48 5.59 -1.94
CA THR A 121 -15.03 6.27 -3.11
C THR A 121 -15.24 7.74 -2.77
N ILE A 122 -14.88 8.63 -3.68
CA ILE A 122 -15.07 10.07 -3.55
C ILE A 122 -16.28 10.45 -4.39
N THR A 123 -17.31 11.02 -3.76
CA THR A 123 -18.46 11.59 -4.46
C THR A 123 -18.32 13.10 -4.43
N HIS A 124 -18.29 13.70 -5.62
CA HIS A 124 -18.35 15.15 -5.76
C HIS A 124 -19.82 15.58 -5.69
N ALA A 125 -20.18 16.43 -4.72
CA ALA A 125 -21.48 17.07 -4.73
C ALA A 125 -21.54 17.93 -5.99
N SER A 126 -22.55 17.71 -6.83
CA SER A 126 -22.85 18.62 -7.94
C SER A 126 -23.15 19.98 -7.32
N ALA A 127 -22.24 20.93 -7.44
CA ALA A 127 -22.52 22.30 -7.01
C ALA A 127 -23.74 22.75 -7.83
N PRO A 128 -24.79 23.32 -7.18
CA PRO A 128 -25.87 23.91 -7.93
C PRO A 128 -25.26 24.97 -8.86
N ALA A 129 -25.60 24.92 -10.14
CA ALA A 129 -25.15 25.91 -11.11
C ALA A 129 -25.48 27.30 -10.53
N SER A 130 -24.45 27.98 -10.04
CA SER A 130 -24.63 29.35 -9.57
C SER A 130 -24.96 30.18 -10.78
N ASN A 131 -26.22 30.66 -10.88
CA ASN A 131 -26.66 31.66 -11.82
C ASN A 131 -25.95 32.99 -11.48
N ASN A 132 -24.67 33.06 -11.69
CA ASN A 132 -23.94 34.32 -11.70
C ASN A 132 -24.18 34.96 -13.05
N ALA A 133 -25.07 35.95 -13.06
CA ALA A 133 -25.23 36.85 -14.20
C ALA A 133 -23.85 37.35 -14.62
N ALA A 134 -23.48 37.06 -15.88
CA ALA A 134 -22.19 37.44 -16.44
C ALA A 134 -22.06 38.97 -16.42
N ILE A 135 -21.13 39.50 -15.65
CA ILE A 135 -20.65 40.85 -15.74
C ILE A 135 -19.80 40.93 -17.03
N PRO A 136 -20.12 41.76 -18.02
CA PRO A 136 -19.33 41.85 -19.24
C PRO A 136 -17.89 42.31 -18.91
N GLY A 137 -16.90 41.48 -19.21
CA GLY A 137 -15.47 41.84 -19.11
C GLY A 137 -14.64 41.06 -18.09
N HIS A 138 -15.23 40.15 -17.25
CA HIS A 138 -14.47 39.24 -16.41
C HIS A 138 -14.67 37.81 -16.94
N THR A 139 -13.61 37.20 -17.44
CA THR A 139 -13.57 35.74 -17.63
C THR A 139 -13.80 35.10 -16.26
N ALA A 140 -14.95 34.39 -16.12
CA ALA A 140 -15.23 33.64 -14.90
C ALA A 140 -14.02 32.74 -14.57
N PRO A 141 -13.56 32.69 -13.33
CA PRO A 141 -12.49 31.78 -12.97
C PRO A 141 -12.95 30.35 -13.31
N VAL A 142 -12.18 29.67 -14.17
CA VAL A 142 -12.43 28.25 -14.46
C VAL A 142 -12.20 27.51 -13.14
N SER A 143 -13.28 27.09 -12.50
CA SER A 143 -13.19 26.27 -11.29
C SER A 143 -12.59 24.93 -11.68
N MET A 144 -11.33 24.71 -11.31
CA MET A 144 -10.63 23.44 -11.50
C MET A 144 -11.04 22.49 -10.36
N GLU A 145 -12.22 21.90 -10.49
CA GLU A 145 -12.67 20.89 -9.54
C GLU A 145 -11.90 19.57 -9.70
N SER A 146 -11.59 18.92 -8.59
CA SER A 146 -10.99 17.58 -8.61
C SER A 146 -11.95 16.59 -9.26
N ARG A 147 -11.45 15.76 -10.19
CA ARG A 147 -12.19 14.66 -10.81
C ARG A 147 -11.87 13.31 -10.20
N LEU A 148 -11.10 13.30 -9.11
CA LEU A 148 -10.69 12.06 -8.46
C LEU A 148 -11.89 11.36 -7.81
N SER A 149 -12.12 10.11 -8.18
CA SER A 149 -13.30 9.33 -7.75
C SER A 149 -13.01 8.33 -6.62
N GLN A 150 -11.74 8.08 -6.29
CA GLN A 150 -11.37 7.14 -5.22
C GLN A 150 -10.09 7.56 -4.49
N TRP A 151 -9.87 6.93 -3.34
CA TRP A 151 -8.66 7.00 -2.55
C TRP A 151 -8.36 5.61 -1.94
N PRO A 152 -7.08 5.20 -1.79
CA PRO A 152 -5.85 5.87 -2.20
C PRO A 152 -5.60 5.78 -3.72
N VAL A 153 -4.66 6.58 -4.23
CA VAL A 153 -4.26 6.58 -5.65
C VAL A 153 -2.95 5.82 -5.92
N GLN A 154 -2.06 5.74 -4.93
CA GLN A 154 -0.77 5.06 -5.07
C GLN A 154 -0.96 3.56 -5.27
N ILE A 155 -0.36 2.99 -6.34
CA ILE A 155 -0.42 1.56 -6.66
C ILE A 155 -0.04 0.70 -5.43
N LYS A 156 0.96 1.10 -4.67
CA LYS A 156 1.41 0.37 -3.47
C LYS A 156 0.37 0.32 -2.37
N LEU A 157 -0.47 1.35 -2.24
CA LEU A 157 -1.43 1.51 -1.14
C LEU A 157 -2.83 1.00 -1.48
N VAL A 158 -3.21 1.03 -2.76
CA VAL A 158 -4.55 0.61 -3.18
C VAL A 158 -4.77 -0.87 -2.87
N PRO A 159 -5.94 -1.28 -2.37
CA PRO A 159 -6.25 -2.71 -2.20
C PRO A 159 -6.39 -3.41 -3.55
N VAL A 160 -6.14 -4.72 -3.59
CA VAL A 160 -6.31 -5.53 -4.80
C VAL A 160 -7.78 -5.60 -5.24
N ARG A 161 -8.70 -5.57 -4.29
CA ARG A 161 -10.16 -5.58 -4.53
C ARG A 161 -10.81 -4.40 -3.83
N ALA A 162 -11.62 -3.65 -4.57
CA ALA A 162 -12.45 -2.59 -4.02
C ALA A 162 -13.67 -2.37 -4.92
N PRO A 163 -14.80 -1.91 -4.36
CA PRO A 163 -16.03 -1.71 -5.14
C PRO A 163 -15.87 -0.75 -6.32
N TYR A 164 -14.95 0.21 -6.24
CA TYR A 164 -14.71 1.18 -7.31
C TYR A 164 -13.98 0.58 -8.53
N PHE A 165 -13.45 -0.65 -8.44
CA PHE A 165 -12.88 -1.34 -9.60
C PHE A 165 -13.92 -2.07 -10.46
N ASP A 166 -15.13 -2.24 -9.96
CA ASP A 166 -16.18 -2.94 -10.71
C ASP A 166 -16.67 -2.10 -11.90
N GLY A 167 -16.49 -2.63 -13.10
CA GLY A 167 -16.79 -1.93 -14.34
C GLY A 167 -15.87 -0.72 -14.64
N ALA A 168 -14.70 -0.63 -14.01
CA ALA A 168 -13.85 0.54 -14.07
C ALA A 168 -13.06 0.66 -15.38
N LYS A 169 -12.89 1.91 -15.83
CA LYS A 169 -11.79 2.32 -16.71
C LYS A 169 -10.60 2.68 -15.83
N LEU A 170 -9.50 1.98 -16.00
CA LEU A 170 -8.32 2.15 -15.16
C LEU A 170 -7.36 3.16 -15.79
N LEU A 171 -6.95 4.18 -15.05
CA LEU A 171 -5.84 5.06 -15.38
C LEU A 171 -4.61 4.64 -14.57
N VAL A 172 -3.51 4.33 -15.23
CA VAL A 172 -2.21 4.08 -14.59
C VAL A 172 -1.24 5.17 -15.05
N ALA A 173 -0.90 6.08 -14.16
CA ALA A 173 -0.12 7.26 -14.49
C ALA A 173 1.19 7.35 -13.70
N ALA A 174 2.23 7.87 -14.34
CA ALA A 174 3.46 8.20 -13.63
C ALA A 174 3.24 9.44 -12.74
N ASP A 175 3.84 9.47 -11.55
CA ASP A 175 3.65 10.54 -10.56
C ASP A 175 3.83 11.96 -11.11
N CYS A 176 4.77 12.15 -12.05
CA CYS A 176 5.08 13.47 -12.60
C CYS A 176 4.05 13.99 -13.62
N THR A 177 3.19 13.13 -14.16
CA THR A 177 2.33 13.48 -15.32
C THR A 177 1.29 14.54 -15.01
N ALA A 178 0.67 14.46 -13.84
CA ALA A 178 -0.32 15.45 -13.40
C ALA A 178 0.29 16.82 -13.08
N TYR A 179 1.58 16.87 -12.76
CA TYR A 179 2.30 18.12 -12.54
C TYR A 179 2.76 18.76 -13.85
N ALA A 180 3.07 17.94 -14.86
CA ALA A 180 3.53 18.42 -16.15
C ALA A 180 2.36 18.88 -17.05
N TYR A 181 1.23 18.16 -17.03
CA TYR A 181 0.09 18.44 -17.89
C TYR A 181 -1.06 19.13 -17.14
N GLY A 182 -1.30 20.40 -17.47
CA GLY A 182 -2.22 21.26 -16.71
C GLY A 182 -3.70 20.83 -16.72
N ASN A 183 -4.19 20.12 -17.76
CA ASN A 183 -5.59 19.67 -17.85
C ASN A 183 -5.79 18.20 -17.44
N PHE A 184 -4.89 17.67 -16.62
CA PHE A 184 -4.81 16.24 -16.28
C PHE A 184 -6.12 15.69 -15.68
N HIS A 185 -6.80 16.48 -14.83
CA HIS A 185 -8.05 16.06 -14.21
C HIS A 185 -9.18 15.85 -15.22
N ASN A 186 -9.32 16.74 -16.21
CA ASN A 186 -10.40 16.66 -17.17
C ASN A 186 -10.12 15.62 -18.27
N ASP A 187 -8.87 15.49 -18.71
CA ASP A 187 -8.54 14.64 -19.87
C ASP A 187 -8.22 13.20 -19.48
N PHE A 188 -7.75 12.95 -18.26
CA PHE A 188 -7.29 11.63 -17.84
C PHE A 188 -7.98 11.10 -16.59
N ILE A 189 -8.20 11.90 -15.55
CA ILE A 189 -8.79 11.41 -14.29
C ILE A 189 -10.31 11.25 -14.43
N ASP A 190 -10.98 12.14 -15.14
CA ASP A 190 -12.44 12.10 -15.24
C ASP A 190 -12.94 10.76 -15.81
N GLY A 191 -13.86 10.13 -15.08
CA GLY A 191 -14.42 8.83 -15.45
C GLY A 191 -13.46 7.64 -15.31
N HIS A 192 -12.29 7.80 -14.68
CA HIS A 192 -11.33 6.74 -14.45
C HIS A 192 -11.08 6.48 -12.96
N VAL A 193 -10.76 5.22 -12.65
CA VAL A 193 -10.10 4.85 -11.40
C VAL A 193 -8.61 5.05 -11.57
N THR A 194 -8.02 5.96 -10.78
CA THR A 194 -6.66 6.44 -10.98
C THR A 194 -5.66 5.75 -10.06
N LEU A 195 -4.64 5.16 -10.66
CA LEU A 195 -3.48 4.59 -9.98
C LEU A 195 -2.22 5.30 -10.41
N ILE A 196 -1.38 5.70 -9.45
CA ILE A 196 -0.13 6.40 -9.73
C ILE A 196 1.07 5.69 -9.11
N GLY A 197 2.25 5.95 -9.67
CA GLY A 197 3.51 5.45 -9.13
C GLY A 197 4.72 5.94 -9.91
N CYS A 198 5.91 5.79 -9.29
CA CYS A 198 7.18 6.10 -9.92
C CYS A 198 8.09 4.86 -9.94
N PRO A 199 8.29 4.20 -11.09
CA PRO A 199 9.12 2.99 -11.15
C PRO A 199 10.59 3.24 -10.81
N LYS A 200 11.05 4.49 -10.84
CA LYS A 200 12.40 4.85 -10.44
C LYS A 200 12.57 5.01 -8.93
N LEU A 201 11.55 5.52 -8.24
CA LEU A 201 11.62 5.84 -6.80
C LEU A 201 11.12 4.70 -5.92
N ASP A 202 10.12 3.96 -6.38
CA ASP A 202 9.42 3.01 -5.53
C ASP A 202 10.12 1.66 -5.35
N SER A 203 11.15 1.35 -6.11
CA SER A 203 11.94 0.10 -6.01
C SER A 203 11.09 -1.18 -5.93
N VAL A 204 9.94 -1.21 -6.61
CA VAL A 204 9.01 -2.35 -6.65
C VAL A 204 8.61 -2.69 -8.08
N ASP A 205 8.26 -3.94 -8.33
CA ASP A 205 7.63 -4.35 -9.57
C ASP A 205 6.10 -4.15 -9.47
N TYR A 206 5.59 -3.15 -10.16
CA TYR A 206 4.15 -2.89 -10.19
C TYR A 206 3.36 -3.96 -10.94
N SER A 207 4.02 -4.76 -11.81
CA SER A 207 3.34 -5.75 -12.65
C SER A 207 2.61 -6.80 -11.83
N GLU A 208 3.17 -7.23 -10.69
CA GLU A 208 2.55 -8.20 -9.80
C GLU A 208 1.21 -7.67 -9.26
N LYS A 209 1.24 -6.50 -8.64
CA LYS A 209 0.02 -5.91 -8.05
C LYS A 209 -1.02 -5.51 -9.08
N LEU A 210 -0.60 -4.96 -10.20
CA LEU A 210 -1.50 -4.62 -11.30
C LEU A 210 -2.12 -5.88 -11.91
N THR A 211 -1.37 -6.99 -12.01
CA THR A 211 -1.91 -8.29 -12.42
C THR A 211 -3.04 -8.75 -11.48
N GLU A 212 -2.82 -8.66 -10.18
CA GLU A 212 -3.82 -9.04 -9.18
C GLU A 212 -5.07 -8.15 -9.26
N ILE A 213 -4.90 -6.83 -9.43
CA ILE A 213 -6.02 -5.91 -9.60
C ILE A 213 -6.81 -6.25 -10.86
N ILE A 214 -6.14 -6.40 -12.00
CA ILE A 214 -6.79 -6.69 -13.29
C ILE A 214 -7.48 -8.06 -13.26
N ARG A 215 -6.83 -9.07 -12.70
CA ARG A 215 -7.37 -10.44 -12.63
C ARG A 215 -8.63 -10.53 -11.77
N ASN A 216 -8.65 -9.85 -10.64
CA ASN A 216 -9.68 -10.00 -9.61
C ASN A 216 -10.85 -9.02 -9.73
N ASN A 217 -10.83 -8.07 -10.66
CA ASN A 217 -11.88 -7.07 -10.82
C ASN A 217 -12.34 -6.99 -12.28
N ASP A 218 -13.54 -6.44 -12.51
CA ASP A 218 -14.06 -6.20 -13.85
C ASP A 218 -13.55 -4.87 -14.41
N ILE A 219 -12.37 -4.91 -15.05
CA ILE A 219 -11.73 -3.72 -15.66
C ILE A 219 -12.11 -3.67 -17.14
N GLN A 220 -12.72 -2.55 -17.56
CA GLN A 220 -13.16 -2.34 -18.94
C GLN A 220 -12.05 -1.91 -19.89
N SER A 221 -11.15 -1.05 -19.42
CA SER A 221 -10.03 -0.54 -20.23
C SER A 221 -8.88 -0.06 -19.34
N VAL A 222 -7.68 0.03 -19.91
CA VAL A 222 -6.52 0.57 -19.22
C VAL A 222 -5.91 1.70 -20.04
N THR A 223 -5.78 2.87 -19.43
CA THR A 223 -5.06 4.03 -20.01
C THR A 223 -3.77 4.21 -19.21
N VAL A 224 -2.64 4.22 -19.92
CA VAL A 224 -1.32 4.51 -19.34
C VAL A 224 -0.93 5.92 -19.71
N VAL A 225 -0.51 6.71 -18.71
CA VAL A 225 0.05 8.04 -18.94
C VAL A 225 1.44 8.11 -18.34
N ARG A 226 2.44 8.40 -19.15
CA ARG A 226 3.84 8.47 -18.74
C ARG A 226 4.53 9.73 -19.26
N MET A 227 5.65 10.09 -18.64
CA MET A 227 6.52 11.12 -19.17
C MET A 227 7.40 10.57 -20.31
N GLU A 228 7.89 11.45 -21.17
CA GLU A 228 8.84 11.12 -22.25
C GLU A 228 10.19 10.57 -21.74
N VAL A 229 10.52 10.85 -20.48
CA VAL A 229 11.80 10.47 -19.88
C VAL A 229 11.95 8.94 -19.75
N PRO A 230 13.15 8.39 -19.95
CA PRO A 230 13.37 6.93 -20.00
C PRO A 230 12.91 6.16 -18.75
N CYS A 231 13.02 6.77 -17.55
CA CYS A 231 12.62 6.13 -16.30
C CYS A 231 11.11 5.80 -16.24
N CYS A 232 10.28 6.53 -16.98
CA CYS A 232 8.83 6.28 -17.01
C CYS A 232 8.43 5.12 -17.93
N GLY A 233 9.32 4.60 -18.75
CA GLY A 233 9.06 3.39 -19.54
C GLY A 233 8.74 2.17 -18.68
N GLY A 234 9.21 2.13 -17.43
CA GLY A 234 8.92 1.07 -16.48
C GLY A 234 7.43 0.92 -16.13
N ILE A 235 6.66 2.02 -16.09
CA ILE A 235 5.23 1.94 -15.79
C ILE A 235 4.44 1.33 -16.96
N GLU A 236 4.80 1.68 -18.20
CA GLU A 236 4.22 1.08 -19.39
C GLU A 236 4.54 -0.42 -19.47
N ALA A 237 5.80 -0.80 -19.21
CA ALA A 237 6.21 -2.19 -19.17
C ALA A 237 5.46 -2.99 -18.10
N ALA A 238 5.28 -2.42 -16.91
CA ALA A 238 4.53 -3.06 -15.82
C ALA A 238 3.07 -3.31 -16.20
N VAL A 239 2.39 -2.34 -16.81
CA VAL A 239 1.00 -2.52 -17.28
C VAL A 239 0.91 -3.58 -18.37
N LYS A 240 1.82 -3.55 -19.35
CA LYS A 240 1.85 -4.56 -20.42
C LYS A 240 2.04 -5.97 -19.87
N ASN A 241 2.97 -6.14 -18.95
CA ASN A 241 3.22 -7.43 -18.29
C ASN A 241 1.98 -7.87 -17.48
N ALA A 242 1.36 -6.94 -16.76
CA ALA A 242 0.15 -7.22 -15.96
C ALA A 242 -1.03 -7.66 -16.84
N LEU A 243 -1.26 -6.99 -17.96
CA LEU A 243 -2.30 -7.37 -18.93
C LEU A 243 -2.06 -8.78 -19.47
N MET A 244 -0.83 -9.10 -19.90
CA MET A 244 -0.47 -10.43 -20.38
C MET A 244 -0.65 -11.49 -19.27
N ALA A 245 -0.17 -11.23 -18.07
CA ALA A 245 -0.23 -12.18 -16.96
C ALA A 245 -1.65 -12.35 -16.38
N SER A 246 -2.54 -11.38 -16.56
CA SER A 246 -3.93 -11.46 -16.08
C SER A 246 -4.76 -12.53 -16.82
N GLY A 247 -4.40 -12.85 -18.05
CA GLY A 247 -5.15 -13.73 -18.93
C GLY A 247 -6.44 -13.12 -19.49
N LYS A 248 -6.68 -11.81 -19.28
CA LYS A 248 -7.85 -11.09 -19.78
C LYS A 248 -7.49 -10.28 -21.03
N PHE A 249 -8.43 -10.24 -21.97
CA PHE A 249 -8.31 -9.38 -23.14
C PHE A 249 -8.96 -8.03 -22.86
N ILE A 250 -8.17 -7.04 -22.47
CA ILE A 250 -8.62 -5.70 -22.10
C ILE A 250 -8.00 -4.67 -23.06
N PRO A 251 -8.79 -3.79 -23.68
CA PRO A 251 -8.26 -2.72 -24.52
C PRO A 251 -7.42 -1.76 -23.68
N TRP A 252 -6.28 -1.34 -24.23
CA TRP A 252 -5.41 -0.42 -23.54
C TRP A 252 -4.73 0.56 -24.49
N GLN A 253 -4.33 1.72 -23.97
CA GLN A 253 -3.67 2.78 -24.71
C GLN A 253 -2.61 3.48 -23.87
N VAL A 254 -1.64 4.12 -24.53
CA VAL A 254 -0.55 4.85 -23.88
C VAL A 254 -0.51 6.29 -24.38
N TYR A 255 -0.42 7.23 -23.44
CA TYR A 255 -0.13 8.62 -23.70
C TYR A 255 1.24 8.97 -23.13
N THR A 256 2.03 9.70 -23.89
CA THR A 256 3.31 10.24 -23.45
C THR A 256 3.20 11.74 -23.30
N ILE A 257 3.61 12.28 -22.15
CA ILE A 257 3.63 13.70 -21.86
C ILE A 257 5.07 14.20 -21.91
N GLY A 258 5.31 15.24 -22.68
CA GLY A 258 6.60 15.94 -22.71
C GLY A 258 6.86 16.71 -21.43
N THR A 259 8.12 16.99 -21.15
CA THR A 259 8.52 17.82 -20.01
C THR A 259 8.02 19.27 -20.13
N ASP A 260 7.62 19.68 -21.33
CA ASP A 260 6.97 20.95 -21.64
C ASP A 260 5.45 20.94 -21.44
N GLY A 261 4.87 19.81 -20.99
CA GLY A 261 3.46 19.65 -20.72
C GLY A 261 2.59 19.35 -21.95
N ARG A 262 3.17 19.05 -23.12
CA ARG A 262 2.41 18.62 -24.29
C ARG A 262 2.21 17.12 -24.35
N ILE A 263 1.06 16.68 -24.85
CA ILE A 263 0.85 15.26 -25.16
C ILE A 263 1.62 14.96 -26.45
N LEU A 264 2.53 14.01 -26.35
CA LEU A 264 3.28 13.46 -27.48
C LEU A 264 2.57 12.18 -27.94
N LYS A 265 2.59 11.91 -29.21
CA LYS A 265 2.00 10.67 -29.74
C LYS A 265 2.87 9.47 -29.40
#